data_f37b782a168f04c6ad3931e713a9442f
#
_entry.id   f37b782a168f04c6ad3931e713a9442f
#
_cell.length_a   1.000
_cell.length_b   1.000
_cell.length_c   1.000
_cell.angle_alpha   90.00
_cell.angle_beta   90.00
_cell.angle_gamma   90.00
#
_symmetry.space_group_name_H-M   'P 1'
#
loop_
_entity.id
_entity.type
_entity.pdbx_description
1 polymer ?
#
loop_
_entity_poly.entity_id
_entity_poly.type
_entity_poly.pdbx_seq_one_letter_code
_entity_poly.pdbx_strand_id
1 'polypeptide(L)'
;MSGPGNANVHSLDALKDMKLALMAFGERTDSALGELRSKIDRTMAWLEQDRPLYWREQERRAYDGVASARVAYETCRMRTVGGRHSECIEEKIAFQRAKMRLEFCQHKMEVVRRWNTEAGRQVDEYRGRSGPLQRRIEEDLPNVVAMLSRMIDALEAYAGIGAGPGPSDATVSPGTSDDGHDNDHDRDNENAEEVIAGPVKTGSDSVDTGSTRESDDLPQEQ
;
A
#
# COMPACT_ATOMS: atom_id res chain seq x y z
N MET A 1 15.42 55.40 -12.73
CA MET A 1 16.48 54.42 -12.96
C MET A 1 16.20 53.24 -12.01
N SER A 2 15.54 52.22 -12.53
CA SER A 2 15.18 51.03 -11.74
C SER A 2 16.40 50.15 -11.64
N GLY A 3 16.89 49.89 -10.42
CA GLY A 3 18.07 49.08 -10.18
C GLY A 3 17.84 47.59 -10.59
N PRO A 4 18.86 46.91 -11.12
CA PRO A 4 18.79 45.55 -11.62
C PRO A 4 18.64 44.47 -10.53
N GLY A 5 18.62 44.88 -9.24
CA GLY A 5 18.64 43.91 -8.13
C GLY A 5 17.29 43.29 -7.74
N ASN A 6 16.16 43.95 -8.06
CA ASN A 6 14.87 43.53 -7.52
C ASN A 6 14.19 42.42 -8.35
N ALA A 7 14.44 42.34 -9.65
CA ALA A 7 13.90 41.26 -10.51
C ALA A 7 14.55 39.91 -10.21
N ASN A 8 15.76 39.88 -9.69
CA ASN A 8 16.52 38.64 -9.43
C ASN A 8 16.06 37.92 -8.15
N VAL A 9 15.64 38.67 -7.11
CA VAL A 9 15.19 38.06 -5.84
C VAL A 9 13.86 37.35 -5.99
N HIS A 10 12.90 37.96 -6.68
CA HIS A 10 11.60 37.35 -6.93
C HIS A 10 11.67 36.06 -7.80
N SER A 11 12.61 36.02 -8.74
CA SER A 11 12.87 34.82 -9.58
C SER A 11 13.50 33.69 -8.78
N LEU A 12 14.39 33.98 -7.82
CA LEU A 12 15.06 32.97 -7.00
C LEU A 12 14.11 32.33 -6.00
N ASP A 13 13.29 33.14 -5.32
CA ASP A 13 12.29 32.62 -4.38
C ASP A 13 11.25 31.77 -5.09
N ALA A 14 10.81 32.15 -6.28
CA ALA A 14 9.89 31.34 -7.10
C ALA A 14 10.50 29.97 -7.48
N LEU A 15 11.82 29.91 -7.75
CA LEU A 15 12.51 28.64 -8.01
C LEU A 15 12.60 27.76 -6.75
N LYS A 16 12.85 28.35 -5.59
CA LYS A 16 12.83 27.65 -4.30
C LYS A 16 11.45 27.08 -3.99
N ASP A 17 10.41 27.89 -4.16
CA ASP A 17 9.01 27.46 -3.97
C ASP A 17 8.63 26.33 -4.92
N MET A 18 9.04 26.43 -6.20
CA MET A 18 8.82 25.37 -7.18
C MET A 18 9.53 24.07 -6.77
N LYS A 19 10.77 24.14 -6.28
CA LYS A 19 11.50 22.96 -5.78
C LYS A 19 10.77 22.30 -4.64
N LEU A 20 10.31 23.09 -3.64
CA LEU A 20 9.55 22.58 -2.51
C LEU A 20 8.22 21.95 -2.94
N ALA A 21 7.51 22.57 -3.88
CA ALA A 21 6.27 22.06 -4.43
C ALA A 21 6.48 20.72 -5.16
N LEU A 22 7.56 20.58 -5.94
CA LEU A 22 7.92 19.33 -6.62
C LEU A 22 8.25 18.21 -5.62
N MET A 23 9.01 18.50 -4.57
CA MET A 23 9.31 17.53 -3.52
C MET A 23 8.03 17.06 -2.83
N ALA A 24 7.17 18.00 -2.40
CA ALA A 24 5.90 17.69 -1.76
C ALA A 24 4.93 16.94 -2.69
N PHE A 25 4.97 17.23 -4.00
CA PHE A 25 4.20 16.46 -5.00
C PHE A 25 4.71 15.02 -5.10
N GLY A 26 6.03 14.82 -5.17
CA GLY A 26 6.66 13.50 -5.22
C GLY A 26 6.25 12.64 -4.02
N GLU A 27 6.44 13.14 -2.82
CA GLU A 27 6.11 12.44 -1.58
C GLU A 27 4.63 12.03 -1.50
N ARG A 28 3.72 12.96 -1.83
CA ARG A 28 2.28 12.68 -1.83
C ARG A 28 1.90 11.63 -2.85
N THR A 29 2.49 11.71 -4.05
CA THR A 29 2.15 10.78 -5.14
C THR A 29 2.72 9.40 -4.87
N ASP A 30 3.94 9.30 -4.36
CA ASP A 30 4.56 8.04 -3.98
C ASP A 30 3.76 7.36 -2.85
N SER A 31 3.40 8.11 -1.81
CA SER A 31 2.54 7.62 -0.73
C SER A 31 1.19 7.11 -1.24
N ALA A 32 0.51 7.87 -2.11
CA ALA A 32 -0.78 7.47 -2.67
C ALA A 32 -0.68 6.21 -3.55
N LEU A 33 0.37 6.09 -4.37
CA LEU A 33 0.62 4.89 -5.18
C LEU A 33 0.94 3.68 -4.30
N GLY A 34 1.73 3.87 -3.23
CA GLY A 34 2.04 2.82 -2.25
C GLY A 34 0.81 2.31 -1.52
N GLU A 35 -0.06 3.21 -1.04
CA GLU A 35 -1.33 2.83 -0.43
C GLU A 35 -2.25 2.06 -1.38
N LEU A 36 -2.36 2.52 -2.63
CA LEU A 36 -3.19 1.87 -3.63
C LEU A 36 -2.66 0.47 -3.95
N ARG A 37 -1.34 0.32 -4.10
CA ARG A 37 -0.69 -0.99 -4.28
C ARG A 37 -1.01 -1.94 -3.12
N SER A 38 -0.85 -1.48 -1.89
CA SER A 38 -1.15 -2.27 -0.69
C SER A 38 -2.62 -2.71 -0.63
N LYS A 39 -3.55 -1.84 -1.02
CA LYS A 39 -4.99 -2.18 -1.10
C LYS A 39 -5.26 -3.23 -2.18
N ILE A 40 -4.64 -3.09 -3.35
CA ILE A 40 -4.76 -4.06 -4.45
C ILE A 40 -4.23 -5.42 -4.01
N ASP A 41 -3.02 -5.48 -3.45
CA ASP A 41 -2.39 -6.73 -3.04
C ASP A 41 -3.22 -7.44 -1.96
N ARG A 42 -3.77 -6.70 -0.99
CA ARG A 42 -4.68 -7.25 0.03
C ARG A 42 -5.97 -7.80 -0.59
N THR A 43 -6.56 -7.07 -1.54
CA THR A 43 -7.80 -7.49 -2.21
C THR A 43 -7.55 -8.73 -3.07
N MET A 44 -6.43 -8.78 -3.78
CA MET A 44 -6.04 -9.95 -4.58
C MET A 44 -5.79 -11.17 -3.69
N ALA A 45 -5.04 -11.02 -2.59
CA ALA A 45 -4.81 -12.11 -1.64
C ALA A 45 -6.13 -12.66 -1.07
N TRP A 46 -7.08 -11.79 -0.70
CA TRP A 46 -8.41 -12.21 -0.26
C TRP A 46 -9.19 -12.96 -1.34
N LEU A 47 -9.14 -12.49 -2.60
CA LEU A 47 -9.86 -13.11 -3.70
C LEU A 47 -9.22 -14.44 -4.14
N GLU A 48 -7.90 -14.56 -4.08
CA GLU A 48 -7.13 -15.75 -4.50
C GLU A 48 -7.08 -16.84 -3.44
N GLN A 49 -7.06 -16.48 -2.16
CA GLN A 49 -6.85 -17.41 -1.06
C GLN A 49 -8.08 -17.57 -0.19
N ASP A 50 -8.57 -16.49 0.43
CA ASP A 50 -9.61 -16.60 1.46
C ASP A 50 -10.95 -17.02 0.88
N ARG A 51 -11.36 -16.43 -0.24
CA ARG A 51 -12.67 -16.75 -0.84
C ARG A 51 -12.78 -18.16 -1.40
N PRO A 52 -11.80 -18.70 -2.12
CA PRO A 52 -11.85 -20.10 -2.55
C PRO A 52 -11.84 -21.08 -1.38
N LEU A 53 -11.06 -20.82 -0.32
CA LEU A 53 -11.04 -21.66 0.88
C LEU A 53 -12.39 -21.67 1.59
N TYR A 54 -12.98 -20.49 1.77
CA TYR A 54 -14.32 -20.37 2.36
C TYR A 54 -15.36 -21.15 1.58
N TRP A 55 -15.44 -21.00 0.26
CA TRP A 55 -16.45 -21.68 -0.53
C TRP A 55 -16.23 -23.19 -0.65
N ARG A 56 -14.98 -23.67 -0.65
CA ARG A 56 -14.68 -25.10 -0.57
C ARG A 56 -15.20 -25.72 0.73
N GLU A 57 -15.04 -25.03 1.84
CA GLU A 57 -15.56 -25.49 3.12
C GLU A 57 -17.10 -25.48 3.13
N GLN A 58 -17.74 -24.43 2.57
CA GLN A 58 -19.19 -24.39 2.43
C GLN A 58 -19.72 -25.50 1.51
N GLU A 59 -19.04 -25.80 0.42
CA GLU A 59 -19.37 -26.88 -0.48
C GLU A 59 -19.29 -28.23 0.24
N ARG A 60 -18.22 -28.50 1.00
CA ARG A 60 -18.07 -29.72 1.79
C ARG A 60 -19.22 -29.88 2.76
N ARG A 61 -19.55 -28.82 3.52
CA ARG A 61 -20.72 -28.86 4.44
C ARG A 61 -22.04 -29.08 3.72
N ALA A 62 -22.17 -28.52 2.53
CA ALA A 62 -23.38 -28.77 1.72
C ALA A 62 -23.47 -30.20 1.21
N TYR A 63 -22.35 -30.86 0.83
CA TYR A 63 -22.31 -32.28 0.51
C TYR A 63 -22.74 -33.14 1.68
N ASP A 64 -22.22 -32.86 2.89
CA ASP A 64 -22.58 -33.58 4.12
C ASP A 64 -24.09 -33.39 4.41
N GLY A 65 -24.61 -32.18 4.19
CA GLY A 65 -26.03 -31.87 4.33
C GLY A 65 -26.92 -32.64 3.33
N VAL A 66 -26.49 -32.77 2.08
CA VAL A 66 -27.19 -33.56 1.06
C VAL A 66 -27.19 -35.04 1.43
N ALA A 67 -26.05 -35.59 1.88
CA ALA A 67 -25.93 -36.97 2.30
C ALA A 67 -26.84 -37.28 3.50
N SER A 68 -26.83 -36.44 4.52
CA SER A 68 -27.68 -36.56 5.71
C SER A 68 -29.18 -36.47 5.36
N ALA A 69 -29.58 -35.47 4.58
CA ALA A 69 -30.98 -35.30 4.17
C ALA A 69 -31.47 -36.46 3.28
N ARG A 70 -30.58 -37.02 2.44
CA ARG A 70 -30.89 -38.20 1.65
C ARG A 70 -31.17 -39.40 2.52
N VAL A 71 -30.31 -39.69 3.50
CA VAL A 71 -30.50 -40.81 4.45
C VAL A 71 -31.80 -40.64 5.22
N ALA A 72 -32.11 -39.44 5.71
CA ALA A 72 -33.34 -39.14 6.41
C ALA A 72 -34.57 -39.42 5.53
N TYR A 73 -34.55 -38.97 4.27
CA TYR A 73 -35.63 -39.20 3.32
C TYR A 73 -35.81 -40.68 2.98
N GLU A 74 -34.73 -41.42 2.72
CA GLU A 74 -34.78 -42.86 2.44
C GLU A 74 -35.27 -43.63 3.67
N THR A 75 -34.81 -43.28 4.88
CA THR A 75 -35.27 -43.89 6.13
C THR A 75 -36.77 -43.66 6.36
N CYS A 76 -37.26 -42.44 6.11
CA CYS A 76 -38.69 -42.16 6.19
C CYS A 76 -39.50 -43.03 5.22
N ARG A 77 -39.04 -43.17 3.98
CA ARG A 77 -39.70 -43.99 2.95
C ARG A 77 -39.80 -45.49 3.31
N MET A 78 -38.82 -45.99 4.07
CA MET A 78 -38.81 -47.40 4.53
C MET A 78 -39.74 -47.62 5.74
N ARG A 79 -40.14 -46.56 6.45
CA ARG A 79 -41.04 -46.65 7.58
C ARG A 79 -42.48 -46.89 7.10
N THR A 80 -43.08 -47.96 7.57
CA THR A 80 -44.51 -48.26 7.38
C THR A 80 -45.21 -48.10 8.72
N VAL A 81 -46.16 -47.19 8.82
CA VAL A 81 -46.96 -46.98 10.02
C VAL A 81 -48.40 -47.45 9.74
N GLY A 82 -48.82 -48.41 10.45
CA GLY A 82 -50.20 -48.93 10.30
C GLY A 82 -50.54 -49.47 8.91
N GLY A 83 -49.58 -50.06 8.17
CA GLY A 83 -49.78 -50.60 6.82
C GLY A 83 -49.79 -49.53 5.70
N ARG A 84 -49.55 -48.24 6.03
CA ARG A 84 -49.40 -47.10 5.06
C ARG A 84 -48.02 -46.57 5.03
N HIS A 85 -47.50 -46.22 3.82
CA HIS A 85 -46.25 -45.52 3.69
C HIS A 85 -46.41 -44.08 4.15
N SER A 86 -45.43 -43.56 4.88
CA SER A 86 -45.36 -42.16 5.25
C SER A 86 -45.16 -41.28 4.00
N GLU A 87 -45.81 -40.12 3.93
CA GLU A 87 -45.69 -39.21 2.78
C GLU A 87 -44.32 -38.51 2.70
N CYS A 88 -43.57 -38.47 3.80
CA CYS A 88 -42.19 -37.95 3.89
C CYS A 88 -41.98 -36.59 3.21
N ILE A 89 -42.97 -35.70 3.31
CA ILE A 89 -42.99 -34.40 2.62
C ILE A 89 -41.86 -33.51 3.16
N GLU A 90 -41.69 -33.48 4.49
CA GLU A 90 -40.69 -32.64 5.15
C GLU A 90 -39.27 -33.05 4.78
N GLU A 91 -38.99 -34.37 4.81
CA GLU A 91 -37.67 -34.89 4.43
C GLU A 91 -37.39 -34.70 2.95
N LYS A 92 -38.41 -34.78 2.10
CA LYS A 92 -38.28 -34.48 0.67
C LYS A 92 -37.95 -33.04 0.43
N ILE A 93 -38.60 -32.11 1.12
CA ILE A 93 -38.33 -30.68 1.04
C ILE A 93 -36.92 -30.39 1.59
N ALA A 94 -36.53 -30.96 2.74
CA ALA A 94 -35.19 -30.80 3.30
C ALA A 94 -34.11 -31.29 2.32
N PHE A 95 -34.32 -32.42 1.67
CA PHE A 95 -33.41 -32.96 0.67
C PHE A 95 -33.28 -32.03 -0.56
N GLN A 96 -34.38 -31.46 -1.04
CA GLN A 96 -34.37 -30.52 -2.13
C GLN A 96 -33.61 -29.20 -1.75
N ARG A 97 -33.86 -28.67 -0.54
CA ARG A 97 -33.14 -27.50 -0.02
C ARG A 97 -31.64 -27.74 0.09
N ALA A 98 -31.24 -28.92 0.58
CA ALA A 98 -29.84 -29.32 0.67
C ALA A 98 -29.18 -29.35 -0.72
N LYS A 99 -29.85 -29.90 -1.74
CA LYS A 99 -29.37 -29.87 -3.14
C LYS A 99 -29.19 -28.45 -3.67
N MET A 100 -30.20 -27.61 -3.50
CA MET A 100 -30.11 -26.20 -3.92
C MET A 100 -28.95 -25.46 -3.24
N ARG A 101 -28.71 -25.74 -1.94
CA ARG A 101 -27.57 -25.19 -1.22
C ARG A 101 -26.23 -25.62 -1.83
N LEU A 102 -26.10 -26.89 -2.21
CA LEU A 102 -24.89 -27.40 -2.86
C LEU A 102 -24.65 -26.72 -4.22
N GLU A 103 -25.69 -26.67 -5.06
CA GLU A 103 -25.63 -26.00 -6.35
C GLU A 103 -25.24 -24.52 -6.20
N PHE A 104 -25.80 -23.83 -5.20
CA PHE A 104 -25.43 -22.46 -4.88
C PHE A 104 -23.96 -22.34 -4.51
N CYS A 105 -23.40 -23.22 -3.66
CA CYS A 105 -21.99 -23.19 -3.29
C CYS A 105 -21.09 -23.42 -4.51
N GLN A 106 -21.43 -24.38 -5.38
CA GLN A 106 -20.70 -24.66 -6.62
C GLN A 106 -20.72 -23.46 -7.56
N HIS A 107 -21.88 -22.84 -7.76
CA HIS A 107 -22.00 -21.63 -8.56
C HIS A 107 -21.15 -20.48 -7.99
N LYS A 108 -21.14 -20.29 -6.66
CA LYS A 108 -20.29 -19.26 -6.02
C LYS A 108 -18.80 -19.51 -6.25
N MET A 109 -18.35 -20.76 -6.26
CA MET A 109 -16.96 -21.10 -6.58
C MET A 109 -16.60 -20.71 -8.02
N GLU A 110 -17.47 -20.93 -8.97
CA GLU A 110 -17.28 -20.52 -10.37
C GLU A 110 -17.21 -18.98 -10.50
N VAL A 111 -18.13 -18.28 -9.80
CA VAL A 111 -18.14 -16.82 -9.77
C VAL A 111 -16.83 -16.29 -9.19
N VAL A 112 -16.34 -16.85 -8.08
CA VAL A 112 -15.05 -16.42 -7.49
C VAL A 112 -13.88 -16.64 -8.45
N ARG A 113 -13.83 -17.79 -9.14
CA ARG A 113 -12.79 -18.05 -10.17
C ARG A 113 -12.81 -17.01 -11.28
N ARG A 114 -14.01 -16.70 -11.79
CA ARG A 114 -14.18 -15.66 -12.83
C ARG A 114 -13.74 -14.29 -12.35
N TRP A 115 -14.14 -13.90 -11.14
CA TRP A 115 -13.73 -12.63 -10.54
C TRP A 115 -12.22 -12.56 -10.34
N ASN A 116 -11.58 -13.65 -9.91
CA ASN A 116 -10.13 -13.71 -9.75
C ASN A 116 -9.40 -13.44 -11.07
N THR A 117 -9.82 -14.10 -12.14
CA THR A 117 -9.25 -13.89 -13.48
C THR A 117 -9.44 -12.45 -13.96
N GLU A 118 -10.65 -11.90 -13.81
CA GLU A 118 -10.94 -10.53 -14.25
C GLU A 118 -10.22 -9.48 -13.42
N ALA A 119 -10.19 -9.65 -12.08
CA ALA A 119 -9.44 -8.76 -11.19
C ALA A 119 -7.94 -8.77 -11.51
N GLY A 120 -7.35 -9.96 -11.75
CA GLY A 120 -5.96 -10.08 -12.16
C GLY A 120 -5.66 -9.29 -13.43
N ARG A 121 -6.51 -9.43 -14.45
CA ARG A 121 -6.39 -8.67 -15.69
C ARG A 121 -6.44 -7.15 -15.46
N GLN A 122 -7.36 -6.67 -14.62
CA GLN A 122 -7.49 -5.24 -14.28
C GLN A 122 -6.28 -4.72 -13.50
N VAL A 123 -5.74 -5.55 -12.61
CA VAL A 123 -4.52 -5.20 -11.86
C VAL A 123 -3.31 -5.08 -12.79
N ASP A 124 -3.16 -6.00 -13.75
CA ASP A 124 -2.06 -5.94 -14.73
C ASP A 124 -2.18 -4.72 -15.63
N GLU A 125 -3.39 -4.38 -16.07
CA GLU A 125 -3.66 -3.15 -16.83
C GLU A 125 -3.32 -1.89 -16.01
N TYR A 126 -3.73 -1.86 -14.74
CA TYR A 126 -3.37 -0.77 -13.82
C TYR A 126 -1.85 -0.65 -13.65
N ARG A 127 -1.15 -1.75 -13.40
CA ARG A 127 0.32 -1.77 -13.26
C ARG A 127 1.01 -1.28 -14.53
N GLY A 128 0.52 -1.67 -15.70
CA GLY A 128 1.02 -1.19 -16.97
C GLY A 128 0.86 0.31 -17.18
N ARG A 129 -0.26 0.88 -16.74
CA ARG A 129 -0.55 2.32 -16.85
C ARG A 129 0.17 3.15 -15.79
N SER A 130 0.26 2.65 -14.56
CA SER A 130 0.87 3.38 -13.44
C SER A 130 2.40 3.27 -13.40
N GLY A 131 2.98 2.21 -13.97
CA GLY A 131 4.41 1.97 -13.97
C GLY A 131 5.27 3.11 -14.53
N PRO A 132 4.92 3.71 -15.69
CA PRO A 132 5.66 4.87 -16.21
C PRO A 132 5.60 6.09 -15.28
N LEU A 133 4.46 6.36 -14.64
CA LEU A 133 4.32 7.44 -13.66
C LEU A 133 5.19 7.18 -12.45
N GLN A 134 5.16 5.98 -11.92
CA GLN A 134 5.97 5.58 -10.78
C GLN A 134 7.46 5.78 -11.06
N ARG A 135 7.95 5.31 -12.21
CA ARG A 135 9.35 5.52 -12.62
C ARG A 135 9.73 6.98 -12.66
N ARG A 136 8.87 7.84 -13.21
CA ARG A 136 9.12 9.29 -13.25
C ARG A 136 9.24 9.91 -11.86
N ILE A 137 8.46 9.42 -10.90
CA ILE A 137 8.51 9.93 -9.53
C ILE A 137 9.74 9.40 -8.80
N GLU A 138 10.10 8.14 -8.99
CA GLU A 138 11.23 7.52 -8.32
C GLU A 138 12.60 7.92 -8.92
N GLU A 139 12.68 8.10 -10.25
CA GLU A 139 13.94 8.34 -10.95
C GLU A 139 14.07 9.78 -11.47
N ASP A 140 13.08 10.29 -12.21
CA ASP A 140 13.19 11.57 -12.90
C ASP A 140 13.04 12.74 -11.94
N LEU A 141 12.09 12.69 -11.01
CA LEU A 141 11.80 13.80 -10.10
C LEU A 141 12.96 14.14 -9.16
N PRO A 142 13.68 13.19 -8.52
CA PRO A 142 14.88 13.50 -7.75
C PRO A 142 15.97 14.15 -8.59
N ASN A 143 16.14 13.73 -9.84
CA ASN A 143 17.12 14.31 -10.76
C ASN A 143 16.77 15.78 -11.09
N VAL A 144 15.49 16.06 -11.34
CA VAL A 144 15.00 17.43 -11.58
C VAL A 144 15.18 18.29 -10.33
N VAL A 145 14.86 17.79 -9.14
CA VAL A 145 15.05 18.50 -7.86
C VAL A 145 16.53 18.79 -7.62
N ALA A 146 17.43 17.84 -7.89
CA ALA A 146 18.87 18.03 -7.77
C ALA A 146 19.40 19.05 -8.78
N MET A 147 18.89 19.06 -10.01
CA MET A 147 19.22 20.06 -11.01
C MET A 147 18.76 21.46 -10.59
N LEU A 148 17.52 21.59 -10.12
CA LEU A 148 16.99 22.86 -9.58
C LEU A 148 17.83 23.37 -8.41
N SER A 149 18.27 22.49 -7.50
CA SER A 149 19.15 22.89 -6.39
C SER A 149 20.44 23.52 -6.89
N ARG A 150 21.13 22.86 -7.83
CA ARG A 150 22.36 23.36 -8.40
C ARG A 150 22.19 24.72 -9.13
N MET A 151 21.04 24.89 -9.81
CA MET A 151 20.71 26.16 -10.47
C MET A 151 20.47 27.27 -9.44
N ILE A 152 19.76 26.99 -8.35
CA ILE A 152 19.52 27.92 -7.25
C ILE A 152 20.86 28.33 -6.62
N ASP A 153 21.72 27.36 -6.28
CA ASP A 153 23.03 27.60 -5.68
C ASP A 153 23.93 28.51 -6.58
N ALA A 154 23.93 28.25 -7.89
CA ALA A 154 24.66 29.06 -8.85
C ALA A 154 24.11 30.48 -8.95
N LEU A 155 22.81 30.67 -8.91
CA LEU A 155 22.18 32.00 -8.93
C LEU A 155 22.42 32.76 -7.63
N GLU A 156 22.41 32.08 -6.48
CA GLU A 156 22.76 32.66 -5.18
C GLU A 156 24.24 33.14 -5.15
N ALA A 157 25.15 32.29 -5.64
CA ALA A 157 26.56 32.66 -5.75
C ALA A 157 26.76 33.87 -6.65
N TYR A 158 26.07 33.92 -7.79
CA TYR A 158 26.14 35.08 -8.68
C TYR A 158 25.57 36.36 -8.05
N ALA A 159 24.43 36.24 -7.34
CA ALA A 159 23.85 37.39 -6.63
C ALA A 159 24.73 37.87 -5.46
N GLY A 160 25.39 36.94 -4.75
CA GLY A 160 26.33 37.23 -3.67
C GLY A 160 27.61 37.94 -4.14
N ILE A 161 28.12 37.58 -5.33
CA ILE A 161 29.29 38.27 -5.93
C ILE A 161 28.93 39.70 -6.34
N GLY A 162 27.68 39.94 -6.78
CA GLY A 162 27.23 41.32 -7.13
C GLY A 162 26.96 42.23 -5.94
N ALA A 163 26.90 41.70 -4.72
CA ALA A 163 26.73 42.44 -3.46
C ALA A 163 28.04 42.65 -2.69
N GLY A 164 29.19 42.46 -3.34
CA GLY A 164 30.50 42.71 -2.74
C GLY A 164 30.65 44.17 -2.30
N PRO A 165 31.26 44.47 -1.12
CA PRO A 165 31.47 45.82 -0.65
C PRO A 165 32.29 46.60 -1.67
N GLY A 166 31.81 47.77 -2.01
CA GLY A 166 32.54 48.74 -2.85
C GLY A 166 33.96 48.95 -2.32
N PRO A 167 34.89 49.42 -3.16
CA PRO A 167 36.28 49.56 -2.80
C PRO A 167 36.44 50.50 -1.60
N SER A 168 36.63 49.90 -0.43
CA SER A 168 37.08 50.64 0.73
C SER A 168 38.55 51.01 0.52
N ASP A 169 38.79 52.26 0.52
CA ASP A 169 40.05 53.01 0.46
C ASP A 169 41.20 52.28 1.16
N ALA A 170 42.18 51.87 0.37
CA ALA A 170 43.37 51.19 0.88
C ALA A 170 44.33 52.30 1.48
N THR A 171 44.28 52.40 2.78
CA THR A 171 45.35 53.08 3.51
C THR A 171 46.49 52.10 3.71
N VAL A 172 47.56 52.34 2.96
CA VAL A 172 48.85 51.63 3.06
C VAL A 172 49.54 52.07 4.37
N SER A 173 49.92 51.02 5.15
CA SER A 173 51.06 51.21 6.11
C SER A 173 51.87 49.92 6.13
N PRO A 174 53.19 50.01 6.00
CA PRO A 174 54.11 48.88 5.97
C PRO A 174 54.69 48.63 7.37
N GLY A 175 54.86 47.40 7.74
CA GLY A 175 55.58 47.07 8.98
C GLY A 175 55.67 45.60 9.27
N THR A 176 56.77 44.98 8.85
CA THR A 176 57.72 44.17 9.63
C THR A 176 57.33 42.80 10.16
N SER A 177 57.95 41.76 9.58
CA SER A 177 58.71 40.60 10.15
C SER A 177 58.21 39.95 11.43
N ASP A 178 58.00 38.67 11.43
CA ASP A 178 59.01 37.72 11.92
C ASP A 178 58.32 36.48 12.58
N ASP A 179 59.00 35.38 12.39
CA ASP A 179 59.05 34.14 13.17
C ASP A 179 57.84 33.19 13.29
N GLY A 180 58.14 32.06 12.72
CA GLY A 180 57.89 30.66 12.88
C GLY A 180 57.34 30.15 14.20
N HIS A 181 56.52 29.18 14.09
CA HIS A 181 56.57 27.99 14.97
C HIS A 181 55.79 26.83 14.38
N ASP A 182 56.57 25.76 14.12
CA ASP A 182 56.09 24.39 13.92
C ASP A 182 55.30 23.92 15.15
N ASN A 183 54.24 23.19 14.95
CA ASN A 183 53.93 22.09 15.85
C ASN A 183 53.00 21.07 15.18
N ASP A 184 53.62 19.95 14.82
CA ASP A 184 53.04 18.64 14.68
C ASP A 184 52.25 18.25 15.93
N HIS A 185 51.08 17.74 15.77
CA HIS A 185 50.58 16.70 16.68
C HIS A 185 49.54 15.81 15.97
N ASP A 186 50.08 14.68 15.53
CA ASP A 186 49.32 13.41 15.40
C ASP A 186 48.59 13.10 16.71
N ARG A 187 47.38 12.66 16.59
CA ARG A 187 46.87 11.62 17.48
C ARG A 187 45.67 10.88 16.87
N ASP A 188 45.98 9.68 16.46
CA ASP A 188 45.11 8.52 16.38
C ASP A 188 44.17 8.43 17.59
N ASN A 189 42.99 8.05 17.38
CA ASN A 189 42.28 7.19 18.30
C ASN A 189 41.21 6.34 17.58
N GLU A 190 41.62 5.10 17.35
CA GLU A 190 40.73 3.94 17.20
C GLU A 190 39.98 3.71 18.53
N ASN A 191 38.79 3.22 18.44
CA ASN A 191 38.19 2.08 19.13
C ASN A 191 36.70 2.14 19.03
N ALA A 192 36.18 1.11 18.48
CA ALA A 192 35.75 -0.19 19.01
C ALA A 192 34.23 -0.21 19.29
N GLU A 193 33.63 -1.09 18.54
CA GLU A 193 32.70 -2.16 18.93
C GLU A 193 31.90 -1.98 20.22
N GLU A 194 30.60 -2.09 20.12
CA GLU A 194 29.98 -3.23 20.82
C GLU A 194 28.46 -3.38 20.44
N VAL A 195 28.20 -4.57 20.00
CA VAL A 195 26.97 -5.34 19.84
C VAL A 195 26.20 -5.36 21.16
N ILE A 196 24.89 -5.16 21.16
CA ILE A 196 24.00 -5.90 22.06
C ILE A 196 22.63 -6.09 21.42
N ALA A 197 22.31 -7.36 21.19
CA ALA A 197 20.96 -7.88 20.95
C ALA A 197 20.15 -7.86 22.26
N GLY A 198 18.87 -7.53 22.16
CA GLY A 198 17.91 -7.65 23.25
C GLY A 198 16.51 -8.00 22.73
N PRO A 199 15.72 -8.77 23.45
CA PRO A 199 14.77 -9.72 22.90
C PRO A 199 13.37 -9.16 22.63
N VAL A 200 12.76 -9.77 21.61
CA VAL A 200 11.34 -9.65 21.21
C VAL A 200 10.44 -10.09 22.39
N LYS A 201 9.60 -9.21 22.87
CA LYS A 201 8.47 -9.56 23.74
C LYS A 201 7.24 -9.83 22.87
N THR A 202 6.83 -11.08 22.85
CA THR A 202 5.52 -11.54 22.41
C THR A 202 4.45 -11.00 23.37
N GLY A 203 3.68 -10.06 22.90
CA GLY A 203 2.44 -9.63 23.53
C GLY A 203 1.26 -10.29 22.83
N SER A 204 0.66 -11.28 23.49
CA SER A 204 -0.62 -11.85 23.13
C SER A 204 -1.71 -10.84 23.55
N ASP A 205 -2.33 -10.19 22.58
CA ASP A 205 -3.61 -9.52 22.80
C ASP A 205 -4.71 -10.25 22.05
N SER A 206 -5.54 -10.90 22.86
CA SER A 206 -6.83 -11.46 22.54
C SER A 206 -7.77 -10.34 22.11
N VAL A 207 -8.10 -10.30 20.83
CA VAL A 207 -9.17 -9.43 20.31
C VAL A 207 -10.45 -10.24 20.22
N ASP A 208 -11.37 -9.85 21.08
CA ASP A 208 -12.78 -10.13 21.17
C ASP A 208 -13.47 -10.12 19.78
N THR A 209 -14.00 -11.27 19.37
CA THR A 209 -14.79 -11.42 18.16
C THR A 209 -16.22 -10.95 18.42
N GLY A 210 -16.46 -9.66 18.22
CA GLY A 210 -17.79 -9.11 18.08
C GLY A 210 -18.54 -9.74 16.92
N SER A 211 -19.50 -10.60 17.27
CA SER A 211 -20.49 -11.21 16.40
C SER A 211 -21.38 -10.12 15.78
N THR A 212 -21.06 -9.69 14.57
CA THR A 212 -22.02 -8.97 13.73
C THR A 212 -22.87 -10.00 12.98
N ARG A 213 -24.11 -10.10 13.39
CA ARG A 213 -25.20 -10.74 12.65
C ARG A 213 -25.38 -9.98 11.33
N GLU A 214 -24.87 -10.54 10.25
CA GLU A 214 -25.17 -10.13 8.89
C GLU A 214 -26.58 -10.66 8.57
N SER A 215 -27.53 -9.73 8.50
CA SER A 215 -28.89 -9.98 8.06
C SER A 215 -28.87 -10.40 6.60
N ASP A 216 -29.24 -11.64 6.32
CA ASP A 216 -29.55 -12.17 4.99
C ASP A 216 -30.79 -11.44 4.45
N ASP A 217 -30.60 -10.35 3.73
CA ASP A 217 -31.63 -9.73 2.90
C ASP A 217 -31.71 -10.51 1.58
N LEU A 218 -32.66 -11.42 1.52
CA LEU A 218 -33.07 -12.07 0.28
C LEU A 218 -33.99 -11.13 -0.49
N PRO A 219 -33.72 -10.78 -1.76
CA PRO A 219 -34.70 -10.09 -2.58
C PRO A 219 -35.88 -11.00 -2.86
N GLN A 220 -37.07 -10.55 -2.47
CA GLN A 220 -38.34 -11.13 -2.88
C GLN A 220 -38.59 -10.71 -4.34
N GLU A 221 -38.52 -11.66 -5.24
CA GLU A 221 -39.05 -11.51 -6.59
C GLU A 221 -40.58 -11.63 -6.56
N GLN A 222 -41.23 -10.59 -7.05
CA GLN A 222 -42.64 -10.61 -7.48
C GLN A 222 -42.73 -11.18 -8.88
#